data_a26ad583da41c910816353792ec70401
#
_entry.id   a26ad583da41c910816353792ec70401
#
_cell.length_a   1.000
_cell.length_b   1.000
_cell.length_c   1.000
_cell.angle_alpha   90.00
_cell.angle_beta   90.00
_cell.angle_gamma   90.00
#
_symmetry.space_group_name_H-M   'P 1'
#
loop_
_entity.id
_entity.type
_entity.pdbx_description
1 polymer ?
#
loop_
_entity_poly.entity_id
_entity_poly.type
_entity_poly.pdbx_seq_one_letter_code
_entity_poly.pdbx_strand_id
1 'polypeptide(L)'
;MSETMVRSLAAIVMAGIALAAAFLGGYLFAILVALAAGAMFVEWRRLTEGWGTGWLVGGFVYALLPAIALLWLRDRAPQGLELVFWVFIVTWTTDIGAYFAGRAIGGPKLAPTISPNKTWAGLIGGMVSASLAGWAWTQYVMLPTTLIWLAPAFAAA
;
A
#
# COMPACT_ATOMS: atom_id res chain seq x y z
N MET A 1 16.74 -1.12 -23.97
CA MET A 1 16.41 -1.55 -22.58
C MET A 1 15.22 -2.49 -22.68
N SER A 2 15.23 -3.62 -21.93
CA SER A 2 14.06 -4.49 -21.87
C SER A 2 12.89 -3.79 -21.15
N GLU A 3 11.68 -4.10 -21.52
CA GLU A 3 10.48 -3.52 -20.87
C GLU A 3 10.47 -3.74 -19.35
N THR A 4 10.93 -4.91 -18.93
CA THR A 4 11.09 -5.25 -17.50
C THR A 4 12.08 -4.32 -16.79
N MET A 5 13.20 -3.98 -17.44
CA MET A 5 14.22 -3.09 -16.86
C MET A 5 13.70 -1.67 -16.69
N VAL A 6 12.91 -1.16 -17.65
CA VAL A 6 12.27 0.16 -17.55
C VAL A 6 11.26 0.18 -16.39
N ARG A 7 10.44 -0.84 -16.27
CA ARG A 7 9.46 -0.97 -15.18
C ARG A 7 10.13 -1.05 -13.82
N SER A 8 11.19 -1.85 -13.68
CA SER A 8 11.93 -1.97 -12.42
C SER A 8 12.60 -0.65 -12.02
N LEU A 9 13.22 0.04 -12.97
CA LEU A 9 13.85 1.33 -12.72
C LEU A 9 12.81 2.38 -12.29
N ALA A 10 11.67 2.44 -12.99
CA ALA A 10 10.58 3.35 -12.63
C ALA A 10 10.07 3.07 -11.21
N ALA A 11 9.87 1.79 -10.84
CA ALA A 11 9.43 1.41 -9.50
C ALA A 11 10.43 1.85 -8.42
N ILE A 12 11.74 1.66 -8.65
CA ILE A 12 12.80 2.08 -7.71
C ILE A 12 12.80 3.61 -7.55
N VAL A 13 12.71 4.34 -8.66
CA VAL A 13 12.67 5.82 -8.63
C VAL A 13 11.41 6.30 -7.89
N MET A 14 10.25 5.73 -8.18
CA MET A 14 9.00 6.08 -7.50
C MET A 14 9.06 5.79 -6.00
N ALA A 15 9.60 4.63 -5.61
CA ALA A 15 9.80 4.29 -4.20
C ALA A 15 10.76 5.27 -3.51
N GLY A 16 11.86 5.64 -4.17
CA GLY A 16 12.80 6.63 -3.67
C GLY A 16 12.16 8.00 -3.46
N ILE A 17 11.36 8.47 -4.42
CA ILE A 17 10.61 9.73 -4.32
C ILE A 17 9.62 9.67 -3.16
N ALA A 18 8.87 8.58 -3.01
CA ALA A 18 7.90 8.41 -1.93
C ALA A 18 8.57 8.43 -0.55
N LEU A 19 9.68 7.71 -0.39
CA LEU A 19 10.46 7.70 0.85
C LEU A 19 11.04 9.08 1.16
N ALA A 20 11.64 9.75 0.17
CA ALA A 20 12.20 11.09 0.35
C ALA A 20 11.13 12.11 0.74
N ALA A 21 9.97 12.09 0.08
CA ALA A 21 8.86 12.96 0.40
C ALA A 21 8.29 12.69 1.80
N ALA A 22 8.15 11.41 2.18
CA ALA A 22 7.71 11.03 3.52
C ALA A 22 8.69 11.52 4.60
N PHE A 23 10.00 11.40 4.34
CA PHE A 23 11.04 11.87 5.25
C PHE A 23 11.03 13.40 5.41
N LEU A 24 10.98 14.14 4.31
CA LEU A 24 10.95 15.61 4.30
C LEU A 24 9.64 16.16 4.88
N GLY A 25 8.52 15.46 4.68
CA GLY A 25 7.22 15.86 5.20
C GLY A 25 6.67 17.16 4.60
N GLY A 26 5.79 17.85 5.34
CA GLY A 26 5.26 19.15 4.97
C GLY A 26 4.61 19.18 3.57
N TYR A 27 4.80 20.29 2.87
CA TYR A 27 4.20 20.49 1.55
C TYR A 27 4.67 19.48 0.48
N LEU A 28 5.92 19.00 0.55
CA LEU A 28 6.43 18.03 -0.42
C LEU A 28 5.69 16.70 -0.33
N PHE A 29 5.46 16.22 0.88
CA PHE A 29 4.67 15.01 1.09
C PHE A 29 3.20 15.23 0.67
N ALA A 30 2.63 16.38 1.02
CA ALA A 30 1.25 16.70 0.66
C ALA A 30 1.04 16.76 -0.85
N ILE A 31 1.97 17.37 -1.59
CA ILE A 31 1.93 17.44 -3.06
C ILE A 31 2.01 16.04 -3.66
N LEU A 32 2.96 15.19 -3.18
CA LEU A 32 3.09 13.82 -3.67
C LEU A 32 1.80 13.02 -3.45
N VAL A 33 1.23 13.08 -2.25
CA VAL A 33 -0.01 12.38 -1.89
C VAL A 33 -1.17 12.89 -2.74
N ALA A 34 -1.28 14.20 -2.97
CA ALA A 34 -2.31 14.78 -3.83
C ALA A 34 -2.18 14.32 -5.29
N LEU A 35 -0.94 14.28 -5.83
CA LEU A 35 -0.68 13.76 -7.18
C LEU A 35 -1.04 12.29 -7.30
N ALA A 36 -0.70 11.47 -6.30
CA ALA A 36 -1.05 10.05 -6.28
C ALA A 36 -2.57 9.84 -6.22
N ALA A 37 -3.28 10.58 -5.37
CA ALA A 37 -4.73 10.54 -5.29
C ALA A 37 -5.39 10.98 -6.61
N GLY A 38 -4.87 12.04 -7.24
CA GLY A 38 -5.33 12.51 -8.54
C GLY A 38 -5.13 11.46 -9.65
N ALA A 39 -3.96 10.83 -9.70
CA ALA A 39 -3.67 9.75 -10.64
C ALA A 39 -4.62 8.56 -10.44
N MET A 40 -4.82 8.14 -9.18
CA MET A 40 -5.75 7.06 -8.82
C MET A 40 -7.19 7.39 -9.22
N PHE A 41 -7.64 8.62 -9.01
CA PHE A 41 -8.98 9.05 -9.43
C PHE A 41 -9.14 9.10 -10.95
N VAL A 42 -8.12 9.56 -11.69
CA VAL A 42 -8.13 9.56 -13.16
C VAL A 42 -8.22 8.13 -13.70
N GLU A 43 -7.46 7.20 -13.12
CA GLU A 43 -7.51 5.79 -13.52
C GLU A 43 -8.86 5.16 -13.17
N TRP A 44 -9.40 5.42 -11.99
CA TRP A 44 -10.75 4.99 -11.62
C TRP A 44 -11.81 5.48 -12.62
N ARG A 45 -11.74 6.75 -13.02
CA ARG A 45 -12.67 7.29 -14.03
C ARG A 45 -12.59 6.56 -15.36
N ARG A 46 -11.39 6.20 -15.80
CA ARG A 46 -11.20 5.42 -17.03
C ARG A 46 -11.84 4.03 -16.95
N LEU A 47 -11.64 3.37 -15.80
CA LEU A 47 -12.19 2.02 -15.56
C LEU A 47 -13.71 2.00 -15.42
N THR A 48 -14.31 3.09 -14.95
CA THR A 48 -15.76 3.21 -14.69
C THR A 48 -16.48 4.09 -15.69
N GLU A 49 -15.89 4.31 -16.86
CA GLU A 49 -16.50 5.12 -17.91
C GLU A 49 -17.86 4.54 -18.33
N GLY A 50 -18.92 5.38 -18.30
CA GLY A 50 -20.28 4.96 -18.61
C GLY A 50 -21.07 4.34 -17.44
N TRP A 51 -20.50 4.15 -16.26
CA TRP A 51 -21.18 3.50 -15.12
C TRP A 51 -22.08 4.44 -14.30
N GLY A 52 -22.04 5.75 -14.61
CA GLY A 52 -22.90 6.76 -13.95
C GLY A 52 -22.22 7.50 -12.79
N THR A 53 -22.93 8.56 -12.32
CA THR A 53 -22.38 9.51 -11.31
C THR A 53 -22.07 8.89 -9.95
N GLY A 54 -22.78 7.83 -9.56
CA GLY A 54 -22.49 7.14 -8.29
C GLY A 54 -21.07 6.58 -8.23
N TRP A 55 -20.57 6.01 -9.34
CA TRP A 55 -19.23 5.49 -9.44
C TRP A 55 -18.15 6.60 -9.47
N LEU A 56 -18.51 7.76 -10.02
CA LEU A 56 -17.63 8.92 -9.97
C LEU A 56 -17.41 9.39 -8.52
N VAL A 57 -18.49 9.51 -7.76
CA VAL A 57 -18.44 9.87 -6.33
C VAL A 57 -17.69 8.81 -5.53
N GLY A 58 -17.98 7.52 -5.78
CA GLY A 58 -17.27 6.41 -5.14
C GLY A 58 -15.76 6.45 -5.38
N GLY A 59 -15.34 6.72 -6.62
CA GLY A 59 -13.92 6.85 -6.96
C GLY A 59 -13.24 8.05 -6.31
N PHE A 60 -13.95 9.17 -6.21
CA PHE A 60 -13.44 10.34 -5.51
C PHE A 60 -13.19 10.04 -4.02
N VAL A 61 -14.17 9.43 -3.35
CA VAL A 61 -14.04 9.03 -1.94
C VAL A 61 -12.93 7.99 -1.77
N TYR A 62 -12.86 6.99 -2.65
CA TYR A 62 -11.83 5.95 -2.65
C TYR A 62 -10.41 6.50 -2.80
N ALA A 63 -10.20 7.52 -3.63
CA ALA A 63 -8.90 8.15 -3.80
C ALA A 63 -8.56 9.12 -2.65
N LEU A 64 -9.57 9.85 -2.14
CA LEU A 64 -9.37 10.91 -1.17
C LEU A 64 -9.15 10.37 0.25
N LEU A 65 -9.85 9.32 0.68
CA LEU A 65 -9.75 8.79 2.03
C LEU A 65 -8.34 8.31 2.40
N PRO A 66 -7.64 7.50 1.58
CA PRO A 66 -6.26 7.11 1.88
C PRO A 66 -5.30 8.30 1.87
N ALA A 67 -5.52 9.27 0.98
CA ALA A 67 -4.72 10.49 0.90
C ALA A 67 -4.81 11.30 2.19
N ILE A 68 -6.02 11.58 2.66
CA ILE A 68 -6.25 12.28 3.94
C ILE A 68 -5.66 11.49 5.10
N ALA A 69 -5.85 10.17 5.14
CA ALA A 69 -5.31 9.31 6.18
C ALA A 69 -3.78 9.38 6.24
N LEU A 70 -3.09 9.34 5.09
CA LEU A 70 -1.63 9.44 5.03
C LEU A 70 -1.14 10.82 5.51
N LEU A 71 -1.80 11.90 5.09
CA LEU A 71 -1.46 13.25 5.55
C LEU A 71 -1.66 13.38 7.07
N TRP A 72 -2.79 12.89 7.56
CA TRP A 72 -3.10 12.90 8.98
C TRP A 72 -2.13 12.06 9.82
N LEU A 73 -1.73 10.87 9.34
CA LEU A 73 -0.70 10.06 9.98
C LEU A 73 0.64 10.78 10.03
N ARG A 74 1.04 11.42 8.91
CA ARG A 74 2.33 12.11 8.81
C ARG A 74 2.42 13.33 9.74
N ASP A 75 1.30 14.00 9.98
CA ASP A 75 1.22 15.18 10.85
C ASP A 75 1.13 14.84 12.35
N ARG A 76 1.10 13.56 12.71
CA ARG A 76 1.08 13.10 14.10
C ARG A 76 2.43 13.23 14.77
N ALA A 77 2.66 14.34 15.46
CA ALA A 77 3.87 14.50 16.27
C ALA A 77 3.80 13.67 17.58
N PRO A 78 4.91 13.07 18.04
CA PRO A 78 6.23 13.07 17.41
C PRO A 78 6.45 11.94 16.38
N GLN A 79 5.54 10.98 16.24
CA GLN A 79 5.74 9.69 15.56
C GLN A 79 5.15 9.62 14.14
N GLY A 80 4.86 10.76 13.50
CA GLY A 80 4.19 10.76 12.19
C GLY A 80 5.00 10.11 11.06
N LEU A 81 6.32 10.28 11.08
CA LEU A 81 7.21 9.65 10.10
C LEU A 81 7.21 8.13 10.27
N GLU A 82 7.34 7.65 11.49
CA GLU A 82 7.37 6.25 11.86
C GLU A 82 6.06 5.54 11.50
N LEU A 83 4.92 6.23 11.65
CA LEU A 83 3.61 5.73 11.26
C LEU A 83 3.47 5.58 9.75
N VAL A 84 3.95 6.54 8.97
CA VAL A 84 3.95 6.43 7.50
C VAL A 84 4.87 5.31 7.04
N PHE A 85 6.06 5.18 7.63
CA PHE A 85 6.94 4.05 7.33
C PHE A 85 6.34 2.71 7.73
N TRP A 86 5.60 2.63 8.83
CA TRP A 86 4.85 1.43 9.19
C TRP A 86 3.88 1.02 8.08
N VAL A 87 3.11 1.96 7.53
CA VAL A 87 2.21 1.69 6.40
C VAL A 87 2.98 1.17 5.19
N PHE A 88 4.09 1.79 4.80
CA PHE A 88 4.91 1.33 3.67
C PHE A 88 5.49 -0.06 3.90
N ILE A 89 6.06 -0.32 5.09
CA ILE A 89 6.64 -1.60 5.45
C ILE A 89 5.58 -2.71 5.38
N VAL A 90 4.42 -2.50 5.99
CA VAL A 90 3.32 -3.48 5.99
C VAL A 90 2.85 -3.74 4.55
N THR A 91 2.63 -2.70 3.75
CA THR A 91 2.16 -2.86 2.36
C THR A 91 3.19 -3.62 1.52
N TRP A 92 4.46 -3.20 1.52
CA TRP A 92 5.48 -3.84 0.70
C TRP A 92 5.78 -5.28 1.13
N THR A 93 5.83 -5.53 2.44
CA THR A 93 6.06 -6.91 2.93
C THR A 93 4.87 -7.82 2.69
N THR A 94 3.64 -7.28 2.64
CA THR A 94 2.45 -8.02 2.20
C THR A 94 2.64 -8.50 0.77
N ASP A 95 2.97 -7.61 -0.15
CA ASP A 95 3.13 -7.95 -1.56
C ASP A 95 4.27 -8.95 -1.80
N ILE A 96 5.41 -8.72 -1.15
CA ILE A 96 6.57 -9.61 -1.23
C ILE A 96 6.22 -10.99 -0.66
N GLY A 97 5.67 -11.04 0.54
CA GLY A 97 5.29 -12.29 1.21
C GLY A 97 4.23 -13.06 0.46
N ALA A 98 3.21 -12.37 -0.06
CA ALA A 98 2.16 -12.97 -0.87
C ALA A 98 2.72 -13.55 -2.18
N TYR A 99 3.62 -12.83 -2.84
CA TYR A 99 4.26 -13.31 -4.06
C TYR A 99 5.07 -14.58 -3.82
N PHE A 100 5.97 -14.57 -2.83
CA PHE A 100 6.85 -15.71 -2.57
C PHE A 100 6.08 -16.92 -2.05
N ALA A 101 5.18 -16.74 -1.08
CA ALA A 101 4.38 -17.84 -0.55
C ALA A 101 3.42 -18.42 -1.60
N GLY A 102 2.76 -17.55 -2.38
CA GLY A 102 1.87 -17.97 -3.46
C GLY A 102 2.59 -18.76 -4.55
N ARG A 103 3.84 -18.39 -4.86
CA ARG A 103 4.65 -19.07 -5.87
C ARG A 103 5.29 -20.36 -5.36
N ALA A 104 5.78 -20.37 -4.11
CA ALA A 104 6.50 -21.51 -3.54
C ALA A 104 5.56 -22.64 -3.09
N ILE A 105 4.44 -22.27 -2.46
CA ILE A 105 3.48 -23.23 -1.89
C ILE A 105 2.35 -23.55 -2.88
N GLY A 106 1.87 -22.51 -3.60
CA GLY A 106 0.75 -22.65 -4.55
C GLY A 106 -0.58 -22.98 -3.85
N GLY A 107 -1.28 -24.00 -4.35
CA GLY A 107 -2.51 -24.50 -3.75
C GLY A 107 -3.80 -23.84 -4.27
N PRO A 108 -4.90 -23.90 -3.50
CA PRO A 108 -6.20 -23.42 -3.93
C PRO A 108 -6.19 -21.94 -4.28
N LYS A 109 -6.91 -21.58 -5.35
CA LYS A 109 -7.05 -20.19 -5.80
C LYS A 109 -8.00 -19.44 -4.90
N LEU A 110 -7.67 -18.18 -4.58
CA LEU A 110 -8.49 -17.31 -3.74
C LEU A 110 -9.76 -16.84 -4.47
N ALA A 111 -9.62 -16.39 -5.70
CA ALA A 111 -10.72 -15.86 -6.52
C ALA A 111 -10.48 -16.22 -7.99
N PRO A 112 -10.76 -17.47 -8.44
CA PRO A 112 -10.39 -17.95 -9.77
C PRO A 112 -10.93 -17.10 -10.91
N THR A 113 -12.15 -16.58 -10.78
CA THR A 113 -12.84 -15.79 -11.81
C THR A 113 -12.34 -14.35 -11.92
N ILE A 114 -11.82 -13.76 -10.81
CA ILE A 114 -11.37 -12.37 -10.76
C ILE A 114 -9.85 -12.29 -10.90
N SER A 115 -9.13 -13.16 -10.21
CA SER A 115 -7.66 -13.19 -10.23
C SER A 115 -7.13 -14.62 -10.17
N PRO A 116 -6.85 -15.23 -11.34
CA PRO A 116 -6.46 -16.64 -11.43
C PRO A 116 -5.08 -16.94 -10.80
N ASN A 117 -4.28 -15.92 -10.53
CA ASN A 117 -2.94 -16.08 -9.96
C ASN A 117 -2.91 -15.98 -8.42
N LYS A 118 -3.95 -15.42 -7.79
CA LYS A 118 -4.00 -15.29 -6.32
C LYS A 118 -4.35 -16.62 -5.64
N THR A 119 -3.58 -16.98 -4.61
CA THR A 119 -3.74 -18.22 -3.84
C THR A 119 -3.98 -17.93 -2.36
N TRP A 120 -4.61 -18.88 -1.65
CA TRP A 120 -4.74 -18.80 -0.20
C TRP A 120 -3.39 -18.81 0.51
N ALA A 121 -2.42 -19.58 0.01
CA ALA A 121 -1.05 -19.56 0.52
C ALA A 121 -0.41 -18.18 0.40
N GLY A 122 -0.66 -17.49 -0.72
CA GLY A 122 -0.21 -16.12 -0.92
C GLY A 122 -0.82 -15.16 0.09
N LEU A 123 -2.14 -15.22 0.31
CA LEU A 123 -2.82 -14.38 1.31
C LEU A 123 -2.22 -14.58 2.72
N ILE A 124 -2.11 -15.83 3.16
CA ILE A 124 -1.55 -16.16 4.48
C ILE A 124 -0.09 -15.70 4.58
N GLY A 125 0.72 -15.94 3.54
CA GLY A 125 2.11 -15.51 3.48
C GLY A 125 2.27 -13.99 3.56
N GLY A 126 1.40 -13.24 2.87
CA GLY A 126 1.34 -11.78 2.98
C GLY A 126 1.00 -11.32 4.39
N MET A 127 -0.05 -11.89 5.00
CA MET A 127 -0.46 -11.56 6.37
C MET A 127 0.64 -11.84 7.39
N VAL A 128 1.31 -12.99 7.29
CA VAL A 128 2.42 -13.37 8.20
C VAL A 128 3.59 -12.39 8.01
N SER A 129 3.99 -12.13 6.77
CA SER A 129 5.11 -11.21 6.48
C SER A 129 4.82 -9.80 6.98
N ALA A 130 3.62 -9.28 6.74
CA ALA A 130 3.18 -7.98 7.21
C ALA A 130 3.17 -7.89 8.75
N SER A 131 2.68 -8.95 9.41
CA SER A 131 2.63 -9.00 10.88
C SER A 131 4.03 -8.98 11.49
N LEU A 132 4.96 -9.79 10.96
CA LEU A 132 6.34 -9.86 11.44
C LEU A 132 7.08 -8.55 11.20
N ALA A 133 6.98 -7.97 10.01
CA ALA A 133 7.66 -6.72 9.68
C ALA A 133 7.05 -5.52 10.43
N GLY A 134 5.73 -5.44 10.51
CA GLY A 134 5.04 -4.42 11.28
C GLY A 134 5.34 -4.50 12.77
N TRP A 135 5.41 -5.71 13.33
CA TRP A 135 5.84 -5.92 14.71
C TRP A 135 7.29 -5.49 14.95
N ALA A 136 8.22 -5.92 14.10
CA ALA A 136 9.62 -5.56 14.21
C ALA A 136 9.83 -4.03 14.16
N TRP A 137 9.13 -3.36 13.25
CA TRP A 137 9.18 -1.90 13.14
C TRP A 137 8.60 -1.22 14.38
N THR A 138 7.44 -1.66 14.89
CA THR A 138 6.83 -1.09 16.09
C THR A 138 7.74 -1.22 17.32
N GLN A 139 8.45 -2.34 17.46
CA GLN A 139 9.44 -2.51 18.55
C GLN A 139 10.65 -1.60 18.37
N TYR A 140 11.15 -1.47 17.15
CA TYR A 140 12.34 -0.67 16.86
C TYR A 140 12.13 0.83 17.14
N VAL A 141 10.96 1.37 16.74
CA VAL A 141 10.67 2.81 16.89
C VAL A 141 9.74 3.12 18.07
N MET A 142 9.45 2.15 18.92
CA MET A 142 8.60 2.28 20.13
C MET A 142 7.20 2.82 19.83
N LEU A 143 6.58 2.40 18.72
CA LEU A 143 5.19 2.71 18.42
C LEU A 143 4.23 1.92 19.32
N PRO A 144 2.97 2.37 19.45
CA PRO A 144 1.95 1.64 20.21
C PRO A 144 1.77 0.21 19.70
N THR A 145 1.82 -0.76 20.63
CA THR A 145 1.71 -2.20 20.29
C THR A 145 0.37 -2.59 19.67
N THR A 146 -0.64 -1.75 19.78
CA THR A 146 -1.94 -1.94 19.11
C THR A 146 -1.83 -2.02 17.59
N LEU A 147 -0.80 -1.40 16.99
CA LEU A 147 -0.54 -1.47 15.54
C LEU A 147 -0.19 -2.89 15.07
N ILE A 148 0.31 -3.75 15.95
CA ILE A 148 0.65 -5.15 15.61
C ILE A 148 -0.59 -5.89 15.12
N TRP A 149 -1.74 -5.67 15.73
CA TRP A 149 -3.00 -6.32 15.36
C TRP A 149 -3.61 -5.76 14.07
N LEU A 150 -3.21 -4.56 13.68
CA LEU A 150 -3.67 -3.96 12.42
C LEU A 150 -2.93 -4.49 11.19
N ALA A 151 -1.67 -4.94 11.34
CA ALA A 151 -0.86 -5.40 10.21
C ALA A 151 -1.50 -6.55 9.41
N PRO A 152 -1.99 -7.66 10.02
CA PRO A 152 -2.66 -8.72 9.27
C PRO A 152 -3.99 -8.27 8.66
N ALA A 153 -4.71 -7.36 9.31
CA ALA A 153 -5.94 -6.79 8.75
C ALA A 153 -5.67 -5.95 7.50
N PHE A 154 -4.62 -5.14 7.51
CA PHE A 154 -4.14 -4.40 6.33
C PHE A 154 -3.72 -5.32 5.19
N ALA A 155 -3.09 -6.44 5.50
CA ALA A 155 -2.63 -7.40 4.50
C ALA A 155 -3.78 -8.21 3.87
N ALA A 156 -4.93 -8.28 4.52
CA ALA A 156 -6.11 -9.02 4.06
C ALA A 156 -7.09 -8.16 3.25
N ALA A 157 -6.95 -6.81 3.31
CA ALA A 157 -7.81 -5.85 2.60
C ALA A 157 -7.35 -5.66 1.15
#